data_62ef61456490dc26fb13b6ad680afebd
#
_entry.id   62ef61456490dc26fb13b6ad680afebd
#
_cell.length_a   1.000
_cell.length_b   1.000
_cell.length_c   1.000
_cell.angle_alpha   90.00
_cell.angle_beta   90.00
_cell.angle_gamma   90.00
#
_symmetry.space_group_name_H-M   'P 1'
#
loop_
_entity.id
_entity.type
_entity.pdbx_description
1 polymer ?
#
loop_
_entity_poly.entity_id
_entity_poly.type
_entity_poly.pdbx_seq_one_letter_code
_entity_poly.pdbx_strand_id
1 'polypeptide(L)'
;MKKHFLLAGFAALMLAACNNKPASELTLSGLDPAKFQTEVNNAQTALYTLKNKAGMEVCITNFGGRIVSIMVPDKNGKMQDVVLGFDSIADYINVPSDFGASIGRYANRINQGRFVLDGDTIQLPQNNFGHCLHGGPKGWQYKVYEANLIDPTTLE
;
A
#
# COMPACT_ATOMS: atom_id res chain seq x y z
N MET A 1 39.40 -63.64 25.40
CA MET A 1 39.58 -62.21 25.18
C MET A 1 38.51 -61.75 24.22
N LYS A 2 37.41 -61.16 24.71
CA LYS A 2 36.30 -60.61 23.87
C LYS A 2 36.34 -59.10 23.92
N LYS A 3 36.58 -58.47 22.75
CA LYS A 3 36.61 -57.02 22.60
C LYS A 3 35.18 -56.54 22.34
N HIS A 4 34.63 -55.72 23.22
CA HIS A 4 33.37 -55.05 23.04
C HIS A 4 33.63 -53.71 22.28
N PHE A 5 33.04 -53.56 21.09
CA PHE A 5 33.00 -52.29 20.38
C PHE A 5 31.76 -51.52 20.85
N LEU A 6 31.97 -50.38 21.49
CA LEU A 6 30.92 -49.41 21.78
C LEU A 6 30.71 -48.55 20.55
N LEU A 7 29.54 -48.62 19.96
CA LEU A 7 29.08 -47.70 18.91
C LEU A 7 28.42 -46.50 19.58
N ALA A 8 29.08 -45.34 19.58
CA ALA A 8 28.49 -44.09 20.04
C ALA A 8 27.68 -43.49 18.89
N GLY A 9 26.35 -43.57 18.99
CA GLY A 9 25.45 -42.91 18.05
C GLY A 9 25.37 -41.42 18.34
N PHE A 10 25.83 -40.60 17.39
CA PHE A 10 25.66 -39.15 17.40
C PHE A 10 24.24 -38.81 16.85
N ALA A 11 23.30 -38.51 17.74
CA ALA A 11 22.01 -37.98 17.34
C ALA A 11 22.17 -36.47 17.07
N ALA A 12 22.20 -36.10 15.79
CA ALA A 12 22.14 -34.70 15.36
C ALA A 12 20.71 -34.18 15.58
N LEU A 13 20.49 -33.38 16.61
CA LEU A 13 19.26 -32.58 16.74
C LEU A 13 19.27 -31.49 15.68
N MET A 14 18.49 -31.68 14.64
CA MET A 14 18.13 -30.61 13.70
C MET A 14 17.17 -29.64 14.42
N LEU A 15 17.69 -28.56 14.95
CA LEU A 15 16.89 -27.40 15.37
C LEU A 15 16.32 -26.73 14.11
N ALA A 16 15.09 -27.07 13.76
CA ALA A 16 14.31 -26.31 12.81
C ALA A 16 14.01 -24.94 13.48
N ALA A 17 14.81 -23.93 13.15
CA ALA A 17 14.49 -22.55 13.47
C ALA A 17 13.24 -22.18 12.66
N CYS A 18 12.06 -22.32 13.26
CA CYS A 18 10.86 -21.65 12.76
C CYS A 18 11.13 -20.14 12.83
N ASN A 19 11.36 -19.53 11.68
CA ASN A 19 11.35 -18.08 11.53
C ASN A 19 9.90 -17.60 11.75
N ASN A 20 9.47 -17.54 13.00
CA ASN A 20 8.24 -16.85 13.39
C ASN A 20 8.50 -15.34 13.22
N LYS A 21 8.25 -14.82 12.01
CA LYS A 21 8.02 -13.39 11.85
C LYS A 21 6.87 -13.04 12.81
N PRO A 22 7.03 -12.09 13.74
CA PRO A 22 5.92 -11.69 14.59
C PRO A 22 4.72 -11.36 13.71
N ALA A 23 3.54 -11.87 14.05
CA ALA A 23 2.32 -11.51 13.35
C ALA A 23 2.20 -9.99 13.39
N SER A 24 1.98 -9.38 12.21
CA SER A 24 1.77 -7.93 12.15
C SER A 24 0.53 -7.58 12.98
N GLU A 25 0.65 -6.58 13.82
CA GLU A 25 -0.51 -6.08 14.55
C GLU A 25 -1.49 -5.46 13.55
N LEU A 26 -2.77 -5.86 13.63
CA LEU A 26 -3.81 -5.31 12.76
C LEU A 26 -4.07 -3.84 13.11
N THR A 27 -4.40 -3.06 12.10
CA THR A 27 -4.85 -1.68 12.28
C THR A 27 -6.23 -1.63 12.96
N LEU A 28 -6.67 -0.44 13.38
CA LEU A 28 -7.99 -0.27 14.00
C LEU A 28 -9.13 -0.66 13.04
N SER A 29 -8.93 -0.51 11.73
CA SER A 29 -9.86 -0.96 10.69
C SER A 29 -9.75 -2.46 10.37
N GLY A 30 -8.81 -3.19 11.00
CA GLY A 30 -8.60 -4.61 10.77
C GLY A 30 -7.68 -4.95 9.59
N LEU A 31 -7.03 -3.95 8.99
CA LEU A 31 -6.07 -4.19 7.91
C LEU A 31 -4.80 -4.84 8.44
N ASP A 32 -4.29 -5.80 7.69
CA ASP A 32 -2.98 -6.42 7.94
C ASP A 32 -1.90 -5.68 7.13
N PRO A 33 -0.96 -4.96 7.77
CA PRO A 33 0.11 -4.26 7.07
C PRO A 33 0.97 -5.17 6.18
N ALA A 34 1.08 -6.45 6.51
CA ALA A 34 1.85 -7.40 5.70
C ALA A 34 1.25 -7.63 4.31
N LYS A 35 -0.07 -7.47 4.15
CA LYS A 35 -0.77 -7.57 2.86
C LYS A 35 -0.52 -6.39 1.92
N PHE A 36 0.13 -5.34 2.41
CA PHE A 36 0.49 -4.15 1.63
C PHE A 36 1.98 -4.11 1.26
N GLN A 37 2.74 -5.16 1.61
CA GLN A 37 4.15 -5.26 1.33
C GLN A 37 4.38 -6.11 0.07
N THR A 38 4.73 -5.45 -1.04
CA THR A 38 5.16 -6.11 -2.28
C THR A 38 6.08 -5.18 -3.06
N GLU A 39 6.67 -5.68 -4.10
CA GLU A 39 7.47 -4.89 -5.04
C GLU A 39 6.64 -4.54 -6.28
N VAL A 40 6.56 -3.24 -6.59
CA VAL A 40 5.90 -2.71 -7.78
C VAL A 40 6.87 -1.77 -8.49
N ASN A 41 7.21 -2.06 -9.75
CA ASN A 41 8.15 -1.26 -10.54
C ASN A 41 9.51 -1.02 -9.83
N ASN A 42 10.07 -2.05 -9.20
CA ASN A 42 11.32 -2.04 -8.43
C ASN A 42 11.28 -1.14 -7.18
N ALA A 43 10.10 -0.84 -6.65
CA ALA A 43 9.91 -0.09 -5.42
C ALA A 43 9.01 -0.86 -4.45
N GLN A 44 9.38 -0.84 -3.17
CA GLN A 44 8.62 -1.53 -2.12
C GLN A 44 7.38 -0.71 -1.74
N THR A 45 6.23 -1.40 -1.70
CA THR A 45 5.01 -0.84 -1.14
C THR A 45 4.89 -1.14 0.35
N ALA A 46 4.16 -0.29 1.07
CA ALA A 46 3.87 -0.47 2.49
C ALA A 46 2.54 0.19 2.86
N LEU A 47 2.03 -0.16 4.04
CA LEU A 47 0.94 0.54 4.72
C LEU A 47 1.51 1.33 5.90
N TYR A 48 1.19 2.60 5.96
CA TYR A 48 1.57 3.52 7.02
C TYR A 48 0.33 3.86 7.84
N THR A 49 0.46 3.79 9.16
CA THR A 49 -0.64 4.10 10.09
C THR A 49 -0.32 5.38 10.85
N LEU A 50 -1.18 6.37 10.70
CA LEU A 50 -1.15 7.62 11.45
C LEU A 50 -2.21 7.57 12.54
N LYS A 51 -1.88 8.05 13.75
CA LYS A 51 -2.80 8.02 14.87
C LYS A 51 -2.66 9.25 15.74
N ASN A 52 -3.75 9.98 15.94
CA ASN A 52 -3.76 11.14 16.82
C ASN A 52 -4.10 10.77 18.27
N LYS A 53 -3.93 11.72 19.19
CA LYS A 53 -4.22 11.54 20.62
C LYS A 53 -5.71 11.29 20.94
N ALA A 54 -6.61 11.66 20.04
CA ALA A 54 -8.04 11.42 20.18
C ALA A 54 -8.48 10.03 19.70
N GLY A 55 -7.53 9.20 19.20
CA GLY A 55 -7.79 7.84 18.75
C GLY A 55 -8.23 7.72 17.30
N MET A 56 -8.32 8.81 16.54
CA MET A 56 -8.50 8.74 15.08
C MET A 56 -7.28 8.08 14.45
N GLU A 57 -7.52 7.15 13.53
CA GLU A 57 -6.48 6.43 12.80
C GLU A 57 -6.69 6.58 11.29
N VAL A 58 -5.60 6.80 10.57
CA VAL A 58 -5.57 6.89 9.10
C VAL A 58 -4.53 5.93 8.58
N CYS A 59 -4.92 5.06 7.64
CA CYS A 59 -4.01 4.16 6.95
C CYS A 59 -3.77 4.66 5.53
N ILE A 60 -2.51 4.77 5.13
CA ILE A 60 -2.07 5.25 3.82
C ILE A 60 -1.09 4.24 3.23
N THR A 61 -1.28 3.86 1.96
CA THR A 61 -0.25 3.14 1.21
C THR A 61 0.52 4.09 0.30
N ASN A 62 1.82 3.89 0.19
CA ASN A 62 2.65 4.64 -0.75
C ASN A 62 2.41 4.25 -2.23
N PHE A 63 1.63 3.22 -2.51
CA PHE A 63 1.17 2.94 -3.87
C PHE A 63 0.03 3.88 -4.25
N GLY A 64 0.34 4.87 -5.06
CA GLY A 64 -0.58 5.92 -5.47
C GLY A 64 -0.87 6.97 -4.39
N GLY A 65 -0.14 6.97 -3.27
CA GLY A 65 -0.40 7.87 -2.13
C GLY A 65 -1.85 7.74 -1.66
N ARG A 66 -2.35 6.49 -1.54
CA ARG A 66 -3.78 6.20 -1.30
C ARG A 66 -4.11 6.23 0.16
N ILE A 67 -5.19 6.92 0.51
CA ILE A 67 -5.86 6.74 1.77
C ILE A 67 -6.66 5.42 1.69
N VAL A 68 -6.31 4.46 2.55
CA VAL A 68 -6.90 3.12 2.57
C VAL A 68 -8.03 3.04 3.59
N SER A 69 -7.89 3.71 4.74
CA SER A 69 -8.84 3.70 5.85
C SER A 69 -8.75 5.00 6.63
N ILE A 70 -9.88 5.49 7.10
CA ILE A 70 -9.99 6.58 8.08
C ILE A 70 -10.98 6.15 9.15
N MET A 71 -10.47 5.84 10.35
CA MET A 71 -11.27 5.47 11.50
C MET A 71 -11.60 6.72 12.33
N VAL A 72 -12.88 7.03 12.43
CA VAL A 72 -13.41 8.15 13.21
C VAL A 72 -14.55 7.70 14.14
N PRO A 73 -14.75 8.32 15.29
CA PRO A 73 -15.88 8.01 16.16
C PRO A 73 -17.19 8.53 15.55
N ASP A 74 -18.24 7.73 15.62
CA ASP A 74 -19.61 8.17 15.40
C ASP A 74 -20.13 9.00 16.62
N LYS A 75 -21.37 9.46 16.56
CA LYS A 75 -22.01 10.22 17.64
C LYS A 75 -22.09 9.48 18.98
N ASN A 76 -21.91 8.16 19.01
CA ASN A 76 -21.92 7.32 20.21
C ASN A 76 -20.50 6.92 20.64
N GLY A 77 -19.47 7.43 19.96
CA GLY A 77 -18.06 7.11 20.21
C GLY A 77 -17.60 5.79 19.59
N LYS A 78 -18.43 5.12 18.79
CA LYS A 78 -18.03 3.89 18.09
C LYS A 78 -17.22 4.24 16.86
N MET A 79 -16.01 3.67 16.75
CA MET A 79 -15.13 3.87 15.60
C MET A 79 -15.73 3.25 14.33
N GLN A 80 -15.73 4.03 13.24
CA GLN A 80 -16.23 3.65 11.94
C GLN A 80 -15.18 4.01 10.89
N ASP A 81 -14.97 3.12 9.91
CA ASP A 81 -14.22 3.47 8.70
C ASP A 81 -15.15 4.24 7.76
N VAL A 82 -14.67 5.39 7.29
CA VAL A 82 -15.42 6.26 6.38
C VAL A 82 -14.82 6.31 4.97
N VAL A 83 -13.91 5.40 4.65
CA VAL A 83 -13.26 5.30 3.34
C VAL A 83 -13.63 3.98 2.66
N LEU A 84 -13.89 4.03 1.36
CA LEU A 84 -13.97 2.84 0.53
C LEU A 84 -12.56 2.46 0.05
N GLY A 85 -12.19 1.21 0.24
CA GLY A 85 -10.87 0.70 -0.11
C GLY A 85 -10.85 -0.82 -0.23
N PHE A 86 -9.63 -1.36 -0.37
CA PHE A 86 -9.35 -2.79 -0.39
C PHE A 86 -8.44 -3.18 0.77
N ASP A 87 -8.47 -4.45 1.13
CA ASP A 87 -7.73 -4.98 2.29
C ASP A 87 -6.30 -5.44 1.93
N SER A 88 -5.90 -5.29 0.67
CA SER A 88 -4.58 -5.68 0.20
C SER A 88 -4.07 -4.83 -0.95
N ILE A 89 -2.75 -4.75 -1.10
CA ILE A 89 -2.11 -4.09 -2.25
C ILE A 89 -2.41 -4.83 -3.56
N ALA A 90 -2.57 -6.14 -3.50
CA ALA A 90 -2.89 -6.95 -4.68
C ALA A 90 -4.22 -6.53 -5.31
N ASP A 91 -5.22 -6.21 -4.50
CA ASP A 91 -6.53 -5.75 -4.98
C ASP A 91 -6.41 -4.37 -5.63
N TYR A 92 -5.64 -3.44 -5.06
CA TYR A 92 -5.38 -2.13 -5.67
C TYR A 92 -4.64 -2.21 -6.99
N ILE A 93 -3.83 -3.24 -7.20
CA ILE A 93 -3.10 -3.48 -8.46
C ILE A 93 -4.01 -4.13 -9.51
N ASN A 94 -4.81 -5.11 -9.11
CA ASN A 94 -5.56 -5.98 -10.02
C ASN A 94 -6.98 -5.48 -10.31
N VAL A 95 -7.58 -4.70 -9.41
CA VAL A 95 -8.94 -4.16 -9.57
C VAL A 95 -8.82 -2.69 -9.99
N PRO A 96 -9.21 -2.32 -11.22
CA PRO A 96 -9.18 -0.93 -11.68
C PRO A 96 -10.01 -0.04 -10.75
N SER A 97 -9.34 0.84 -10.01
CA SER A 97 -9.96 1.72 -9.03
C SER A 97 -9.04 2.91 -8.74
N ASP A 98 -9.65 4.07 -8.53
CA ASP A 98 -8.96 5.27 -8.04
C ASP A 98 -9.31 5.58 -6.56
N PHE A 99 -9.83 4.58 -5.80
CA PHE A 99 -10.17 4.74 -4.40
C PHE A 99 -8.99 5.29 -3.59
N GLY A 100 -9.22 6.41 -2.90
CA GLY A 100 -8.26 7.07 -2.03
C GLY A 100 -7.01 7.63 -2.71
N ALA A 101 -6.85 7.48 -4.03
CA ALA A 101 -5.60 7.76 -4.75
C ALA A 101 -5.30 9.25 -4.91
N SER A 102 -4.01 9.57 -4.93
CA SER A 102 -3.51 10.86 -5.42
C SER A 102 -3.61 10.89 -6.94
N ILE A 103 -4.43 11.80 -7.47
CA ILE A 103 -4.72 11.91 -8.90
C ILE A 103 -3.90 13.04 -9.53
N GLY A 104 -3.18 12.74 -10.59
CA GLY A 104 -2.36 13.76 -11.26
C GLY A 104 -1.55 13.25 -12.46
N ARG A 105 -0.82 14.26 -13.10
CA ARG A 105 -0.77 15.69 -12.68
C ARG A 105 -2.11 16.39 -12.83
N TYR A 106 -2.81 16.19 -13.99
CA TYR A 106 -4.10 16.80 -14.28
C TYR A 106 -5.21 15.80 -13.93
N ALA A 107 -6.05 16.18 -12.97
CA ALA A 107 -7.20 15.37 -12.57
C ALA A 107 -8.34 15.50 -13.59
N ASN A 108 -9.20 14.47 -13.67
CA ASN A 108 -10.27 14.37 -14.62
C ASN A 108 -9.76 14.35 -16.08
N ARG A 109 -10.48 14.89 -17.05
CA ARG A 109 -10.22 14.67 -18.48
C ARG A 109 -9.63 15.88 -19.18
N ILE A 110 -8.61 15.61 -20.01
CA ILE A 110 -8.18 16.51 -21.08
C ILE A 110 -8.81 16.02 -22.36
N ASN A 111 -9.58 16.92 -23.01
CA ASN A 111 -10.31 16.59 -24.22
C ASN A 111 -9.36 16.10 -25.33
N GLN A 112 -9.65 14.92 -25.89
CA GLN A 112 -8.82 14.22 -26.88
C GLN A 112 -7.35 14.05 -26.46
N GLY A 113 -7.03 14.20 -25.16
CA GLY A 113 -5.67 14.19 -24.65
C GLY A 113 -4.79 15.30 -25.20
N ARG A 114 -5.36 16.42 -25.67
CA ARG A 114 -4.63 17.43 -26.42
C ARG A 114 -4.81 18.83 -25.83
N PHE A 115 -3.70 19.56 -25.74
CA PHE A 115 -3.70 20.99 -25.38
C PHE A 115 -2.49 21.69 -26.02
N VAL A 116 -2.52 23.04 -26.01
CA VAL A 116 -1.41 23.85 -26.49
C VAL A 116 -0.75 24.53 -25.30
N LEU A 117 0.57 24.48 -25.24
CA LEU A 117 1.40 25.15 -24.24
C LEU A 117 2.55 25.87 -24.98
N ASP A 118 2.71 27.15 -24.76
CA ASP A 118 3.78 27.98 -25.36
C ASP A 118 3.90 27.86 -26.89
N GLY A 119 2.76 27.65 -27.58
CA GLY A 119 2.69 27.45 -29.02
C GLY A 119 2.86 26.00 -29.49
N ASP A 120 3.31 25.13 -28.65
CA ASP A 120 3.46 23.71 -28.96
C ASP A 120 2.21 22.90 -28.63
N THR A 121 1.85 22.00 -29.54
CA THR A 121 0.76 21.04 -29.30
C THR A 121 1.28 19.84 -28.55
N ILE A 122 0.75 19.61 -27.35
CA ILE A 122 1.04 18.44 -26.53
C ILE A 122 -0.06 17.39 -26.73
N GLN A 123 0.35 16.17 -27.10
CA GLN A 123 -0.55 15.02 -27.22
C GLN A 123 -0.27 14.04 -26.08
N LEU A 124 -1.28 13.75 -25.27
CA LEU A 124 -1.28 12.80 -24.19
C LEU A 124 -1.94 11.48 -24.60
N PRO A 125 -1.68 10.37 -23.88
CA PRO A 125 -2.39 9.11 -24.09
C PRO A 125 -3.91 9.29 -23.92
N GLN A 126 -4.69 8.60 -24.75
CA GLN A 126 -6.14 8.57 -24.69
C GLN A 126 -6.60 7.28 -24.01
N ASN A 127 -6.59 7.27 -22.67
CA ASN A 127 -6.89 6.08 -21.86
C ASN A 127 -8.36 5.93 -21.46
N ASN A 128 -9.22 6.89 -21.83
CA ASN A 128 -10.64 6.85 -21.46
C ASN A 128 -11.52 7.51 -22.53
N PHE A 129 -12.25 6.71 -23.33
CA PHE A 129 -13.19 7.17 -24.37
C PHE A 129 -12.61 8.26 -25.29
N GLY A 130 -11.36 8.12 -25.72
CA GLY A 130 -10.69 9.09 -26.59
C GLY A 130 -10.17 10.35 -25.87
N HIS A 131 -10.21 10.37 -24.53
CA HIS A 131 -9.69 11.46 -23.71
C HIS A 131 -8.55 10.99 -22.82
N CYS A 132 -7.71 11.91 -22.32
CA CYS A 132 -6.76 11.60 -21.25
C CYS A 132 -7.44 11.78 -19.91
N LEU A 133 -7.58 10.71 -19.14
CA LEU A 133 -8.18 10.70 -17.80
C LEU A 133 -7.08 10.53 -16.73
N HIS A 134 -7.12 11.38 -15.70
CA HIS A 134 -6.34 11.23 -14.47
C HIS A 134 -4.84 11.06 -14.69
N GLY A 135 -4.24 11.82 -15.62
CA GLY A 135 -2.82 11.75 -15.92
C GLY A 135 -2.42 10.59 -16.83
N GLY A 136 -3.42 9.84 -17.37
CA GLY A 136 -3.19 8.74 -18.29
C GLY A 136 -2.77 7.43 -17.60
N PRO A 137 -2.30 6.43 -18.37
CA PRO A 137 -1.98 5.08 -17.86
C PRO A 137 -0.77 5.04 -16.93
N LYS A 138 -0.03 6.14 -16.82
CA LYS A 138 1.12 6.30 -15.92
C LYS A 138 0.89 7.45 -14.92
N GLY A 139 -0.38 7.75 -14.62
CA GLY A 139 -0.78 8.78 -13.66
C GLY A 139 -0.26 8.50 -12.24
N TRP A 140 -0.41 9.47 -11.36
CA TRP A 140 0.12 9.41 -10.01
C TRP A 140 -0.45 8.26 -9.18
N GLN A 141 -1.67 7.86 -9.44
CA GLN A 141 -2.33 6.72 -8.79
C GLN A 141 -1.64 5.37 -9.01
N TYR A 142 -0.72 5.27 -9.98
CA TYR A 142 0.05 4.05 -10.30
C TYR A 142 1.53 4.15 -9.90
N LYS A 143 1.91 5.19 -9.16
CA LYS A 143 3.29 5.39 -8.69
C LYS A 143 3.45 4.84 -7.28
N VAL A 144 4.62 4.28 -7.01
CA VAL A 144 5.07 4.05 -5.63
C VAL A 144 5.87 5.27 -5.21
N TYR A 145 5.43 5.93 -4.15
CA TYR A 145 6.10 7.10 -3.60
C TYR A 145 7.15 6.67 -2.58
N GLU A 146 8.22 7.43 -2.49
CA GLU A 146 9.06 7.41 -1.31
C GLU A 146 8.25 7.99 -0.15
N ALA A 147 8.28 7.33 1.01
CA ALA A 147 7.45 7.73 2.14
C ALA A 147 8.18 7.48 3.45
N ASN A 148 8.18 8.48 4.32
CA ASN A 148 8.85 8.46 5.61
C ASN A 148 7.85 8.83 6.73
N LEU A 149 7.64 7.92 7.67
CA LEU A 149 6.87 8.21 8.87
C LEU A 149 7.76 9.01 9.84
N ILE A 150 7.48 10.31 9.96
CA ILE A 150 8.27 11.25 10.78
C ILE A 150 7.88 11.13 12.24
N ASP A 151 6.58 11.07 12.52
CA ASP A 151 5.99 10.89 13.84
C ASP A 151 4.63 10.18 13.72
N PRO A 152 3.93 9.85 14.83
CA PRO A 152 2.64 9.14 14.76
C PRO A 152 1.53 9.85 13.98
N THR A 153 1.72 11.10 13.59
CA THR A 153 0.71 11.93 12.91
C THR A 153 1.18 12.51 11.58
N THR A 154 2.45 12.28 11.22
CA THR A 154 3.09 12.91 10.05
C THR A 154 3.74 11.86 9.16
N LEU A 155 3.30 11.79 7.90
CA LEU A 155 3.89 11.02 6.82
C LEU A 155 4.33 11.98 5.71
N GLU A 156 5.61 11.89 5.30
CA GLU A 156 6.18 12.61 4.16
C GLU A 156 6.46 11.67 2.99
#